data_710aea7ed0b81d35bc56fed10aa999e6
#
_entry.id   710aea7ed0b81d35bc56fed10aa999e6
#
_cell.length_a   1.000
_cell.length_b   1.000
_cell.length_c   1.000
_cell.angle_alpha   90.00
_cell.angle_beta   90.00
_cell.angle_gamma   90.00
#
_symmetry.space_group_name_H-M   'P 1'
#
loop_
_entity.id
_entity.type
_entity.pdbx_description
1 polymer ?
#
loop_
_entity_poly.entity_id
_entity_poly.type
_entity_poly.pdbx_seq_one_letter_code
_entity_poly.pdbx_strand_id
1 'polypeptide(L)' 'KLHRMDLPHRAISVYIYLADRANKDGICWPSIPTIAKDLKLSESTTRRAIRDLRKAGVIQTEQRYRGNGSNSSLLYKLN' A
#
# COMPACT_ATOMS: atom_id res chain seq x y z
N LYS A 1 5.20 7.91 -12.92
CA LYS A 1 6.26 8.63 -12.25
C LYS A 1 5.70 9.53 -11.21
N LEU A 2 6.20 9.38 -10.00
CA LEU A 2 5.59 10.02 -8.85
C LEU A 2 5.64 11.53 -8.91
N HIS A 3 6.73 12.09 -9.43
CA HIS A 3 6.90 13.52 -9.41
C HIS A 3 5.92 14.27 -10.29
N ARG A 4 5.20 13.56 -11.14
CA ARG A 4 4.22 14.17 -12.02
C ARG A 4 2.81 14.13 -11.46
N MET A 5 2.66 13.56 -10.27
CA MET A 5 1.36 13.38 -9.68
C MET A 5 1.27 14.20 -8.41
N ASP A 6 0.11 14.82 -8.22
CA ASP A 6 -0.12 15.61 -7.02
C ASP A 6 -0.54 14.69 -5.88
N LEU A 7 0.39 13.88 -5.42
CA LEU A 7 0.11 12.96 -4.33
C LEU A 7 0.42 13.63 -3.00
N PRO A 8 -0.43 13.43 -2.00
CA PRO A 8 -0.13 13.92 -0.65
C PRO A 8 1.07 13.19 -0.08
N HIS A 9 1.72 13.84 0.90
CA HIS A 9 2.91 13.25 1.50
C HIS A 9 2.64 11.87 2.08
N ARG A 10 1.45 11.65 2.64
CA ARG A 10 1.13 10.35 3.19
C ARG A 10 1.18 9.25 2.13
N ALA A 11 0.73 9.57 0.93
CA ALA A 11 0.75 8.59 -0.15
C ALA A 11 2.17 8.29 -0.58
N ILE A 12 3.00 9.32 -0.67
CA ILE A 12 4.40 9.14 -1.03
C ILE A 12 5.10 8.31 0.02
N SER A 13 4.85 8.59 1.30
CA SER A 13 5.45 7.82 2.38
C SER A 13 5.07 6.34 2.31
N VAL A 14 3.79 6.07 2.07
CA VAL A 14 3.34 4.69 1.96
C VAL A 14 3.98 4.01 0.75
N TYR A 15 4.07 4.72 -0.37
CA TYR A 15 4.69 4.15 -1.56
C TYR A 15 6.14 3.75 -1.29
N ILE A 16 6.91 4.65 -0.67
CA ILE A 16 8.31 4.36 -0.35
C ILE A 16 8.41 3.17 0.59
N TYR A 17 7.52 3.12 1.58
CA TYR A 17 7.49 2.00 2.50
C TYR A 17 7.24 0.68 1.77
N LEU A 18 6.26 0.67 0.87
CA LEU A 18 5.94 -0.53 0.12
C LEU A 18 7.10 -0.93 -0.79
N ALA A 19 7.73 0.05 -1.43
CA ALA A 19 8.85 -0.23 -2.31
C ALA A 19 10.01 -0.86 -1.55
N ASP A 20 10.23 -0.38 -0.33
CA ASP A 20 11.31 -0.90 0.50
C ASP A 20 11.05 -2.35 0.89
N ARG A 21 9.79 -2.73 1.03
CA ARG A 21 9.44 -4.08 1.46
C ARG A 21 9.16 -5.02 0.29
N ALA A 22 9.01 -4.49 -0.90
CA ALA A 22 8.70 -5.31 -2.05
C ALA A 22 9.88 -6.21 -2.42
N ASN A 23 9.55 -7.40 -2.91
CA ASN A 23 10.57 -8.29 -3.41
C ASN A 23 10.99 -7.87 -4.82
N LYS A 24 11.79 -8.68 -5.47
CA LYS A 24 12.30 -8.31 -6.80
C LYS A 24 11.20 -8.22 -7.84
N ASP A 25 10.05 -8.81 -7.58
CA ASP A 25 8.91 -8.72 -8.47
C ASP A 25 8.03 -7.50 -8.16
N GLY A 26 8.42 -6.71 -7.18
CA GLY A 26 7.64 -5.53 -6.81
C GLY A 26 6.42 -5.86 -6.00
N ILE A 27 6.42 -6.97 -5.28
CA ILE A 27 5.25 -7.45 -4.56
C ILE A 27 5.54 -7.50 -3.06
N CYS A 28 4.59 -7.04 -2.27
CA CYS A 28 4.69 -7.12 -0.82
C CYS A 28 3.30 -7.31 -0.22
N TRP A 29 3.27 -7.68 1.05
CA TRP A 29 2.01 -8.05 1.73
C TRP A 29 1.84 -7.44 3.12
N PRO A 30 2.30 -6.24 3.42
CA PRO A 30 2.10 -5.72 4.78
C PRO A 30 0.62 -5.44 5.04
N SER A 31 0.19 -5.64 6.28
CA SER A 31 -1.18 -5.31 6.63
C SER A 31 -1.32 -3.81 6.85
N ILE A 32 -2.55 -3.31 6.77
CA ILE A 32 -2.81 -1.90 7.01
C ILE A 32 -2.33 -1.49 8.41
N PRO A 33 -2.65 -2.24 9.48
CA PRO A 33 -2.15 -1.85 10.81
C PRO A 33 -0.63 -1.80 10.86
N THR A 34 0.05 -2.71 10.18
CA THR A 34 1.50 -2.72 10.17
C THR A 34 2.06 -1.47 9.50
N ILE A 35 1.52 -1.12 8.34
CA ILE A 35 1.97 0.08 7.64
C ILE A 35 1.72 1.32 8.50
N ALA A 36 0.53 1.40 9.06
CA ALA A 36 0.16 2.56 9.87
C ALA A 36 1.09 2.70 11.07
N LYS A 37 1.37 1.60 11.75
CA LYS A 37 2.23 1.61 12.91
C LYS A 37 3.65 2.05 12.54
N ASP A 38 4.18 1.49 11.48
CA ASP A 38 5.55 1.78 11.08
C ASP A 38 5.72 3.21 10.61
N LEU A 39 4.70 3.77 9.98
CA LEU A 39 4.76 5.14 9.49
C LEU A 39 4.15 6.14 10.45
N LYS A 40 3.64 5.68 11.59
CA LYS A 40 3.01 6.53 12.59
C LYS A 40 1.83 7.28 12.03
N LEU A 41 1.04 6.58 11.23
CA LEU A 41 -0.18 7.11 10.65
C LEU A 41 -1.37 6.37 11.24
N SER A 42 -2.54 6.98 11.16
CA SER A 42 -3.76 6.26 11.51
C SER A 42 -4.07 5.26 10.40
N GLU A 43 -4.87 4.25 10.73
CA GLU A 43 -5.26 3.29 9.71
C GLU A 43 -6.10 3.95 8.62
N SER A 44 -6.95 4.90 9.01
CA SER A 44 -7.75 5.64 8.03
C SER A 44 -6.86 6.38 7.05
N THR A 45 -5.84 7.07 7.57
CA THR A 45 -4.92 7.79 6.71
C THR A 45 -4.17 6.83 5.79
N THR A 46 -3.76 5.69 6.33
CA THR A 46 -3.07 4.69 5.54
C THR A 46 -3.95 4.18 4.39
N ARG A 47 -5.22 3.90 4.68
CA ARG A 47 -6.14 3.46 3.63
C ARG A 47 -6.32 4.52 2.55
N ARG A 48 -6.42 5.78 2.96
CA ARG A 48 -6.55 6.87 1.99
C ARG A 48 -5.30 6.98 1.12
N ALA A 49 -4.14 6.83 1.73
CA ALA A 49 -2.89 6.87 0.98
C ALA A 49 -2.85 5.77 -0.06
N ILE A 50 -3.26 4.56 0.32
CA ILE A 50 -3.27 3.45 -0.62
C ILE A 50 -4.25 3.70 -1.75
N ARG A 51 -5.41 4.26 -1.43
CA ARG A 51 -6.38 4.61 -2.46
C ARG A 51 -5.79 5.63 -3.44
N ASP A 52 -5.10 6.64 -2.91
CA ASP A 52 -4.48 7.65 -3.76
C ASP A 52 -3.47 7.01 -4.70
N LEU A 53 -2.67 6.09 -4.19
CA LEU A 53 -1.67 5.42 -5.01
C LEU A 53 -2.31 4.56 -6.09
N ARG A 54 -3.41 3.88 -5.75
CA ARG A 54 -4.12 3.08 -6.74
C ARG A 54 -4.72 3.94 -7.83
N LYS A 55 -5.32 5.07 -7.45
CA LYS A 55 -5.91 5.97 -8.42
C LYS A 55 -4.86 6.57 -9.34
N ALA A 56 -3.68 6.81 -8.80
CA ALA A 56 -2.58 7.33 -9.59
C ALA A 56 -1.96 6.28 -10.50
N GLY A 57 -2.30 5.01 -10.29
CA GLY A 57 -1.79 3.94 -11.13
C GLY A 57 -0.37 3.52 -10.82
N VAL A 58 0.18 3.94 -9.68
CA VAL A 58 1.55 3.56 -9.32
C VAL A 58 1.62 2.27 -8.55
N ILE A 59 0.50 1.79 -8.03
CA ILE A 59 0.43 0.47 -7.42
C ILE A 59 -0.87 -0.20 -7.82
N GLN A 60 -0.89 -1.51 -7.68
CA GLN A 60 -2.09 -2.33 -7.81
C GLN A 60 -2.26 -3.09 -6.52
N THR A 61 -3.49 -3.37 -6.16
CA THR A 61 -3.76 -4.19 -4.99
C THR A 61 -4.62 -5.36 -5.39
N GLU A 62 -4.40 -6.47 -4.74
CA GLU A 62 -5.19 -7.67 -4.97
C GLU A 62 -5.55 -8.25 -3.61
N GLN A 63 -6.82 -8.48 -3.41
CA GLN A 63 -7.29 -9.01 -2.15
C GLN A 63 -7.31 -10.53 -2.23
N ARG A 64 -6.71 -11.16 -1.23
CA ARG A 64 -6.66 -12.60 -1.17
C ARG A 64 -7.44 -13.08 0.04
N TYR A 65 -8.23 -14.12 -0.17
CA TYR A 65 -9.04 -14.70 0.87
C TYR A 65 -8.55 -16.09 1.20
N ARG A 66 -8.54 -16.39 2.48
CA ARG A 66 -8.35 -17.74 2.92
C ARG A 66 -9.69 -18.46 2.94
N GLY A 67 -9.64 -19.79 3.06
CA GLY A 67 -10.85 -20.56 3.00
C GLY A 67 -11.90 -20.19 4.02
N ASN A 68 -11.50 -19.79 5.21
CA ASN A 68 -12.46 -19.45 6.25
C ASN A 68 -12.90 -17.98 6.19
N GLY A 69 -12.29 -17.18 5.35
CA GLY A 69 -12.71 -15.82 5.14
C GLY A 69 -12.45 -14.87 6.28
N SER A 70 -11.87 -15.33 7.35
CA SER A 70 -11.70 -14.46 8.51
C SER A 70 -10.55 -13.48 8.36
N ASN A 71 -9.59 -13.79 7.52
CA ASN A 71 -8.46 -12.91 7.27
C ASN A 71 -8.26 -12.73 5.79
N SER A 72 -8.35 -11.51 5.37
CA SER A 72 -7.98 -11.18 4.02
C SER A 72 -6.68 -10.39 4.09
N SER A 73 -5.75 -10.70 3.23
CA SER A 73 -4.56 -9.91 3.11
C SER A 73 -4.53 -9.25 1.76
N LEU A 74 -3.99 -8.05 1.75
CA LEU A 74 -3.80 -7.34 0.50
C LEU A 74 -2.41 -7.59 -0.02
N LEU A 75 -2.35 -7.90 -1.28
CA LEU A 75 -1.10 -7.97 -2.00
C LEU A 75 -0.93 -6.65 -2.71
N TYR A 76 0.25 -6.07 -2.58
CA TYR A 76 0.56 -4.79 -3.23
C TYR A 76 1.59 -5.03 -4.31
N LYS A 77 1.28 -4.60 -5.49
CA LYS A 77 2.20 -4.72 -6.61
C LYS A 77 2.55 -3.33 -7.11
N LEU A 78 3.82 -3.01 -7.08
CA LEU A 78 4.30 -1.72 -7.55
C LEU A 78 4.53 -1.77 -9.06
N ASN A 79 4.09 -0.73 -9.71
CA ASN A 79 4.26 -0.63 -11.17
C ASN A 79 5.60 -0.02 -11.53
#